data_33ee52a060ea00f794bff47d4bc019a8
#
_entry.id   33ee52a060ea00f794bff47d4bc019a8
#
_cell.length_a   1.000
_cell.length_b   1.000
_cell.length_c   1.000
_cell.angle_alpha   90.00
_cell.angle_beta   90.00
_cell.angle_gamma   90.00
#
_symmetry.space_group_name_H-M   'P 1'
#
loop_
_entity.id
_entity.type
_entity.pdbx_description
1 polymer ?
#
loop_
_entity_poly.entity_id
_entity_poly.type
_entity_poly.pdbx_seq_one_letter_code
_entity_poly.pdbx_strand_id
1 'polypeptide(L)'
;MPEITVHVPDFATMNDYEVREHPLARFRDGRWSALSSYLKQRFETELMHLNEAWAMTSLAWRCPACERQKIDIARKTDSGIILCQLERHHDHLGDWASKILRETAFQGIPDTLSAQRKRACGAVLPLAERFAETLVCMDCNAADAAMKKDLGGRVHRDFSFSPSEIGAFIVARPNEPHERSLDRGI
;
A
#
# COMPACT_ATOMS: atom_id res chain seq x y z
N MET A 1 14.50 -12.75 -36.82
CA MET A 1 14.50 -12.74 -35.35
C MET A 1 13.92 -14.06 -34.89
N PRO A 2 14.46 -14.78 -33.93
CA PRO A 2 13.82 -15.99 -33.42
C PRO A 2 12.50 -15.59 -32.74
N GLU A 3 11.44 -16.25 -33.15
CA GLU A 3 10.11 -16.10 -32.53
C GLU A 3 10.13 -16.84 -31.18
N ILE A 4 9.86 -16.12 -30.09
CA ILE A 4 9.75 -16.72 -28.76
C ILE A 4 8.27 -16.88 -28.46
N THR A 5 7.80 -18.11 -28.49
CA THR A 5 6.43 -18.44 -28.07
C THR A 5 6.38 -18.56 -26.55
N VAL A 6 5.68 -17.65 -25.89
CA VAL A 6 5.45 -17.72 -24.44
C VAL A 6 4.10 -18.37 -24.20
N HIS A 7 4.09 -19.56 -23.62
CA HIS A 7 2.86 -20.22 -23.17
C HIS A 7 2.42 -19.54 -21.85
N VAL A 8 1.30 -18.82 -21.89
CA VAL A 8 0.69 -18.26 -20.69
C VAL A 8 -0.31 -19.29 -20.15
N PRO A 9 -0.10 -19.82 -18.94
CA PRO A 9 -1.01 -20.79 -18.35
C PRO A 9 -2.34 -20.14 -17.98
N ASP A 10 -3.40 -20.93 -17.97
CA ASP A 10 -4.70 -20.51 -17.45
C ASP A 10 -4.68 -20.51 -15.92
N PHE A 11 -4.35 -19.38 -15.33
CA PHE A 11 -4.29 -19.19 -13.89
C PHE A 11 -5.65 -19.37 -13.19
N ALA A 12 -6.77 -19.32 -13.92
CA ALA A 12 -8.11 -19.53 -13.36
C ALA A 12 -8.36 -21.00 -12.96
N THR A 13 -7.60 -21.93 -13.55
CA THR A 13 -7.72 -23.37 -13.25
C THR A 13 -6.73 -23.86 -12.20
N MET A 14 -5.78 -23.02 -11.77
CA MET A 14 -4.74 -23.37 -10.82
C MET A 14 -5.17 -23.07 -9.38
N ASN A 15 -4.80 -23.93 -8.45
CA ASN A 15 -4.91 -23.63 -7.02
C ASN A 15 -3.81 -22.65 -6.58
N ASP A 16 -3.96 -22.06 -5.40
CA ASP A 16 -3.04 -21.06 -4.87
C ASP A 16 -1.57 -21.51 -4.80
N TYR A 17 -1.34 -22.80 -4.55
CA TYR A 17 0.01 -23.37 -4.50
C TYR A 17 0.62 -23.45 -5.91
N GLU A 18 -0.13 -23.96 -6.89
CA GLU A 18 0.31 -24.05 -8.29
C GLU A 18 0.61 -22.67 -8.87
N VAL A 19 -0.23 -21.67 -8.58
CA VAL A 19 0.01 -20.28 -8.99
C VAL A 19 1.32 -19.73 -8.38
N ARG A 20 1.59 -20.01 -7.11
CA ARG A 20 2.82 -19.56 -6.41
C ARG A 20 4.08 -20.23 -6.94
N GLU A 21 4.00 -21.52 -7.26
CA GLU A 21 5.15 -22.30 -7.76
C GLU A 21 5.36 -22.17 -9.26
N HIS A 22 4.40 -21.61 -9.99
CA HIS A 22 4.51 -21.49 -11.45
C HIS A 22 5.72 -20.64 -11.86
N PRO A 23 6.50 -21.04 -12.90
CA PRO A 23 7.67 -20.28 -13.36
C PRO A 23 7.40 -18.80 -13.64
N LEU A 24 6.21 -18.46 -14.17
CA LEU A 24 5.81 -17.06 -14.37
C LEU A 24 5.57 -16.30 -13.05
N ALA A 25 5.26 -16.96 -11.96
CA ALA A 25 5.19 -16.34 -10.64
C ALA A 25 6.57 -15.89 -10.13
N ARG A 26 7.67 -16.40 -10.71
CA ARG A 26 9.04 -15.94 -10.43
C ARG A 26 9.34 -14.55 -10.98
N PHE A 27 8.57 -14.05 -11.93
CA PHE A 27 8.63 -12.65 -12.38
C PHE A 27 7.98 -11.66 -11.41
N ARG A 28 7.27 -12.15 -10.38
CA ARG A 28 6.76 -11.36 -9.27
C ARG A 28 7.79 -11.38 -8.14
N ASP A 29 7.79 -10.32 -7.33
CA ASP A 29 8.70 -10.21 -6.20
C ASP A 29 8.25 -11.02 -4.98
N GLY A 30 7.84 -12.27 -5.24
CA GLY A 30 7.49 -13.25 -4.21
C GLY A 30 8.72 -13.82 -3.51
N ARG A 31 8.49 -14.72 -2.56
CA ARG A 31 9.52 -15.32 -1.69
C ARG A 31 10.71 -15.95 -2.44
N TRP A 32 10.50 -16.41 -3.65
CA TRP A 32 11.50 -17.10 -4.49
C TRP A 32 12.00 -16.25 -5.66
N SER A 33 11.69 -14.97 -5.69
CA SER A 33 12.14 -14.05 -6.71
C SER A 33 13.64 -13.76 -6.60
N ALA A 34 14.22 -13.22 -7.67
CA ALA A 34 15.61 -12.76 -7.66
C ALA A 34 15.84 -11.67 -6.60
N LEU A 35 14.86 -10.76 -6.43
CA LEU A 35 14.93 -9.74 -5.39
C LEU A 35 14.95 -10.36 -3.99
N SER A 36 14.06 -11.32 -3.70
CA SER A 36 14.03 -11.99 -2.40
C SER A 36 15.32 -12.74 -2.11
N SER A 37 15.89 -13.44 -3.09
CA SER A 37 17.17 -14.12 -2.97
C SER A 37 18.30 -13.12 -2.70
N TYR A 38 18.33 -12.01 -3.41
CA TYR A 38 19.31 -10.95 -3.17
C TYR A 38 19.20 -10.35 -1.77
N LEU A 39 17.97 -10.05 -1.32
CA LEU A 39 17.74 -9.47 0.02
C LEU A 39 18.14 -10.43 1.14
N LYS A 40 17.86 -11.72 1.00
CA LYS A 40 18.29 -12.74 1.95
C LYS A 40 19.82 -12.82 2.06
N GLN A 41 20.51 -12.81 0.94
CA GLN A 41 21.96 -12.75 0.93
C GLN A 41 22.50 -11.47 1.55
N ARG A 42 21.95 -10.30 1.16
CA ARG A 42 22.40 -8.99 1.66
C ARG A 42 22.23 -8.84 3.17
N PHE A 43 21.11 -9.33 3.72
CA PHE A 43 20.79 -9.23 5.15
C PHE A 43 21.22 -10.46 5.96
N GLU A 44 21.83 -11.45 5.33
CA GLU A 44 22.34 -12.68 5.97
C GLU A 44 21.25 -13.38 6.78
N THR A 45 20.07 -13.59 6.22
CA THR A 45 18.95 -14.29 6.86
C THR A 45 17.98 -14.88 5.83
N GLU A 46 17.46 -16.06 6.15
CA GLU A 46 16.40 -16.70 5.37
C GLU A 46 14.98 -16.26 5.79
N LEU A 47 14.88 -15.56 6.94
CA LEU A 47 13.61 -15.14 7.47
C LEU A 47 13.10 -13.90 6.75
N MET A 48 11.98 -14.03 6.04
CA MET A 48 11.37 -12.96 5.28
C MET A 48 9.86 -12.92 5.48
N HIS A 49 9.35 -11.75 5.79
CA HIS A 49 7.93 -11.44 5.85
C HIS A 49 7.58 -10.48 4.71
N LEU A 50 6.86 -10.98 3.72
CA LEU A 50 6.36 -10.19 2.60
C LEU A 50 4.84 -10.34 2.51
N ASN A 51 4.17 -9.31 2.01
CA ASN A 51 2.74 -9.35 1.74
C ASN A 51 2.43 -9.42 0.23
N GLU A 52 1.15 -9.67 -0.08
CA GLU A 52 0.69 -9.80 -1.46
C GLU A 52 0.96 -8.52 -2.28
N ALA A 53 0.72 -7.35 -1.71
CA ALA A 53 0.98 -6.08 -2.37
C ALA A 53 2.45 -5.94 -2.81
N TRP A 54 3.38 -6.38 -1.95
CA TRP A 54 4.79 -6.46 -2.32
C TRP A 54 5.03 -7.43 -3.49
N ALA A 55 4.52 -8.66 -3.37
CA ALA A 55 4.75 -9.71 -4.36
C ALA A 55 4.16 -9.35 -5.73
N MET A 56 2.99 -8.69 -5.76
CA MET A 56 2.26 -8.36 -6.98
C MET A 56 2.75 -7.09 -7.68
N THR A 57 3.49 -6.23 -7.00
CA THR A 57 4.01 -4.99 -7.56
C THR A 57 5.31 -5.24 -8.33
N SER A 58 5.55 -4.52 -9.42
CA SER A 58 6.77 -4.69 -10.23
C SER A 58 8.03 -4.25 -9.46
N LEU A 59 9.19 -4.79 -9.88
CA LEU A 59 10.49 -4.38 -9.33
C LEU A 59 10.78 -2.88 -9.53
N ALA A 60 10.27 -2.31 -10.64
CA ALA A 60 10.45 -0.90 -10.96
C ALA A 60 9.56 0.04 -10.13
N TRP A 61 8.67 -0.50 -9.31
CA TRP A 61 7.79 0.30 -8.48
C TRP A 61 8.58 1.16 -7.47
N ARG A 62 8.11 2.41 -7.31
CA ARG A 62 8.62 3.35 -6.31
C ARG A 62 7.48 3.79 -5.41
N CYS A 63 7.78 3.97 -4.13
CA CYS A 63 6.83 4.53 -3.19
C CYS A 63 6.50 5.98 -3.57
N PRO A 64 5.22 6.35 -3.79
CA PRO A 64 4.85 7.71 -4.20
C PRO A 64 5.09 8.76 -3.11
N ALA A 65 5.33 8.36 -1.86
CA ALA A 65 5.60 9.27 -0.76
C ALA A 65 7.11 9.50 -0.54
N CYS A 66 7.93 8.45 -0.52
CA CYS A 66 9.36 8.56 -0.22
C CYS A 66 10.29 8.26 -1.40
N GLU A 67 9.75 7.92 -2.56
CA GLU A 67 10.44 7.60 -3.81
C GLU A 67 11.40 6.39 -3.75
N ARG A 68 11.49 5.69 -2.60
CA ARG A 68 12.31 4.50 -2.45
C ARG A 68 11.81 3.37 -3.35
N GLN A 69 12.76 2.61 -3.88
CA GLN A 69 12.50 1.33 -4.55
C GLN A 69 12.36 0.21 -3.52
N LYS A 70 11.86 -0.94 -3.95
CA LYS A 70 11.71 -2.13 -3.09
C LYS A 70 13.00 -2.53 -2.38
N ILE A 71 14.13 -2.42 -3.07
CA ILE A 71 15.44 -2.74 -2.51
C ILE A 71 15.83 -1.84 -1.33
N ASP A 72 15.37 -0.58 -1.35
CA ASP A 72 15.63 0.41 -0.29
C ASP A 72 14.57 0.36 0.81
N ILE A 73 13.37 -0.15 0.49
CA ILE A 73 12.25 -0.31 1.44
C ILE A 73 12.47 -1.52 2.34
N ALA A 74 12.97 -2.63 1.75
CA ALA A 74 13.24 -3.84 2.51
C ALA A 74 14.22 -3.55 3.66
N ARG A 75 13.88 -3.99 4.87
CA ARG A 75 14.76 -3.82 6.03
C ARG A 75 14.72 -5.01 6.98
N LYS A 76 15.81 -5.27 7.66
CA LYS A 76 15.91 -6.32 8.68
C LYS A 76 15.51 -5.76 10.03
N THR A 77 14.66 -6.49 10.75
CA THR A 77 14.30 -6.21 12.15
C THR A 77 15.39 -6.69 13.10
N ASP A 78 15.34 -6.25 14.36
CA ASP A 78 16.22 -6.75 15.42
C ASP A 78 16.06 -8.27 15.65
N SER A 79 14.89 -8.82 15.35
CA SER A 79 14.63 -10.27 15.38
C SER A 79 15.16 -11.01 14.16
N GLY A 80 15.85 -10.34 13.24
CA GLY A 80 16.47 -10.95 12.06
C GLY A 80 15.51 -11.20 10.88
N ILE A 81 14.28 -10.71 10.91
CA ILE A 81 13.29 -10.90 9.85
C ILE A 81 13.40 -9.75 8.84
N ILE A 82 13.48 -10.05 7.54
CA ILE A 82 13.38 -9.05 6.49
C ILE A 82 11.91 -8.69 6.29
N LEU A 83 11.57 -7.43 6.48
CA LEU A 83 10.24 -6.89 6.19
C LEU A 83 10.21 -6.38 4.75
N CYS A 84 9.25 -6.89 3.97
CA CYS A 84 9.01 -6.57 2.57
C CYS A 84 7.51 -6.31 2.39
N GLN A 85 7.05 -5.11 2.77
CA GLN A 85 5.62 -4.83 2.83
C GLN A 85 5.29 -3.50 2.15
N LEU A 86 4.20 -3.52 1.39
CA LEU A 86 3.53 -2.34 0.85
C LEU A 86 2.11 -2.31 1.41
N GLU A 87 1.65 -1.12 1.76
CA GLU A 87 0.35 -0.93 2.40
C GLU A 87 -0.57 -0.11 1.50
N ARG A 88 -1.85 -0.46 1.48
CA ARG A 88 -2.87 0.38 0.85
C ARG A 88 -3.07 1.61 1.72
N HIS A 89 -2.93 2.75 1.11
CA HIS A 89 -3.09 4.05 1.73
C HIS A 89 -4.20 4.81 1.03
N HIS A 90 -5.20 5.23 1.78
CA HIS A 90 -6.37 5.94 1.26
C HIS A 90 -6.83 7.02 2.23
N ASP A 91 -7.66 7.91 1.75
CA ASP A 91 -8.24 8.97 2.57
C ASP A 91 -9.44 8.44 3.36
N HIS A 92 -9.30 8.31 4.66
CA HIS A 92 -10.36 7.87 5.55
C HIS A 92 -11.52 8.90 5.67
N LEU A 93 -11.36 10.14 5.19
CA LEU A 93 -12.48 11.09 5.10
C LEU A 93 -13.56 10.60 4.14
N GLY A 94 -13.19 9.89 3.08
CA GLY A 94 -14.12 9.21 2.19
C GLY A 94 -14.94 8.14 2.92
N ASP A 95 -14.32 7.34 3.77
CA ASP A 95 -15.00 6.34 4.60
C ASP A 95 -16.00 7.00 5.58
N TRP A 96 -15.55 8.07 6.23
CA TRP A 96 -16.38 8.85 7.14
C TRP A 96 -17.56 9.50 6.42
N ALA A 97 -17.36 10.15 5.28
CA ALA A 97 -18.41 10.71 4.44
C ALA A 97 -19.42 9.63 3.99
N SER A 98 -18.92 8.46 3.61
CA SER A 98 -19.72 7.29 3.23
C SER A 98 -20.60 6.82 4.39
N LYS A 99 -20.06 6.81 5.60
CA LYS A 99 -20.80 6.46 6.82
C LYS A 99 -21.91 7.48 7.10
N ILE A 100 -21.59 8.78 7.07
CA ILE A 100 -22.59 9.84 7.29
C ILE A 100 -23.71 9.77 6.25
N LEU A 101 -23.39 9.62 4.97
CA LEU A 101 -24.39 9.50 3.92
C LEU A 101 -25.35 8.32 4.17
N ARG A 102 -24.82 7.19 4.63
CA ARG A 102 -25.65 6.03 4.97
C ARG A 102 -26.55 6.27 6.19
N GLU A 103 -26.01 6.90 7.22
CA GLU A 103 -26.71 7.10 8.50
C GLU A 103 -27.72 8.25 8.46
N THR A 104 -27.51 9.27 7.64
CA THR A 104 -28.33 10.48 7.61
C THR A 104 -29.14 10.64 6.34
N ALA A 105 -28.49 10.69 5.18
CA ALA A 105 -29.14 11.00 3.92
C ALA A 105 -29.98 9.84 3.35
N PHE A 106 -29.66 8.59 3.74
CA PHE A 106 -30.34 7.40 3.22
C PHE A 106 -31.16 6.66 4.26
N GLN A 107 -31.29 7.19 5.45
CA GLN A 107 -32.14 6.60 6.49
C GLN A 107 -33.60 6.58 6.02
N GLY A 108 -34.26 5.42 6.12
CA GLY A 108 -35.68 5.27 5.72
C GLY A 108 -35.92 5.19 4.21
N ILE A 109 -34.93 5.25 3.36
CA ILE A 109 -35.10 5.07 1.92
C ILE A 109 -35.18 3.57 1.58
N PRO A 110 -36.18 3.09 0.83
CA PRO A 110 -36.35 1.69 0.47
C PRO A 110 -35.18 1.13 -0.33
N ASP A 111 -34.86 -0.16 -0.17
CA ASP A 111 -33.80 -0.85 -0.92
C ASP A 111 -34.03 -0.88 -2.44
N THR A 112 -35.28 -0.72 -2.88
CA THR A 112 -35.62 -0.55 -4.31
C THR A 112 -34.89 0.62 -4.97
N LEU A 113 -34.43 1.61 -4.19
CA LEU A 113 -33.65 2.76 -4.65
C LEU A 113 -32.14 2.59 -4.47
N SER A 114 -31.67 1.37 -4.27
CA SER A 114 -30.23 1.07 -4.06
C SER A 114 -29.32 1.60 -5.18
N ALA A 115 -29.77 1.55 -6.43
CA ALA A 115 -29.03 2.07 -7.58
C ALA A 115 -28.90 3.59 -7.58
N GLN A 116 -29.95 4.31 -7.14
CA GLN A 116 -29.93 5.77 -6.98
C GLN A 116 -28.99 6.17 -5.83
N ARG A 117 -29.04 5.46 -4.68
CA ARG A 117 -28.11 5.65 -3.57
C ARG A 117 -26.67 5.47 -4.00
N LYS A 118 -26.38 4.39 -4.73
CA LYS A 118 -25.03 4.10 -5.22
C LYS A 118 -24.51 5.21 -6.13
N ARG A 119 -25.38 5.72 -7.03
CA ARG A 119 -25.03 6.86 -7.89
C ARG A 119 -24.80 8.14 -7.11
N ALA A 120 -25.65 8.45 -6.12
CA ALA A 120 -25.49 9.62 -5.26
C ALA A 120 -24.19 9.56 -4.45
N CYS A 121 -23.88 8.41 -3.84
CA CYS A 121 -22.58 8.20 -3.18
C CYS A 121 -21.41 8.38 -4.14
N GLY A 122 -21.47 7.77 -5.33
CA GLY A 122 -20.44 7.91 -6.35
C GLY A 122 -20.21 9.33 -6.83
N ALA A 123 -21.23 10.21 -6.75
CA ALA A 123 -21.09 11.63 -7.09
C ALA A 123 -20.52 12.47 -5.95
N VAL A 124 -20.82 12.13 -4.68
CA VAL A 124 -20.44 12.94 -3.51
C VAL A 124 -19.09 12.52 -2.91
N LEU A 125 -18.80 11.23 -2.85
CA LEU A 125 -17.59 10.72 -2.22
C LEU A 125 -16.29 11.28 -2.83
N PRO A 126 -16.14 11.40 -4.16
CA PRO A 126 -14.96 12.01 -4.75
C PRO A 126 -14.74 13.47 -4.36
N LEU A 127 -15.79 14.17 -3.89
CA LEU A 127 -15.66 15.55 -3.41
C LEU A 127 -15.13 15.62 -1.97
N ALA A 128 -15.27 14.53 -1.21
CA ALA A 128 -14.76 14.43 0.15
C ALA A 128 -13.33 13.82 0.19
N GLU A 129 -12.97 13.03 -0.80
CA GLU A 129 -11.66 12.40 -0.89
C GLU A 129 -10.59 13.42 -1.33
N ARG A 130 -9.53 13.53 -0.56
CA ARG A 130 -8.41 14.44 -0.85
C ARG A 130 -7.41 13.82 -1.84
N PHE A 131 -7.33 12.50 -1.89
CA PHE A 131 -6.46 11.74 -2.80
C PHE A 131 -7.03 10.34 -3.04
N ALA A 132 -6.71 9.76 -4.20
CA ALA A 132 -7.10 8.39 -4.55
C ALA A 132 -6.28 7.35 -3.77
N GLU A 133 -6.90 6.18 -3.51
CA GLU A 133 -6.19 5.03 -2.92
C GLU A 133 -4.92 4.71 -3.73
N THR A 134 -3.84 4.50 -3.03
CA THR A 134 -2.55 4.12 -3.62
C THR A 134 -1.78 3.17 -2.72
N LEU A 135 -0.74 2.52 -3.24
CA LEU A 135 0.21 1.78 -2.44
C LEU A 135 1.33 2.69 -1.95
N VAL A 136 1.68 2.57 -0.69
CA VAL A 136 2.87 3.19 -0.08
C VAL A 136 3.72 2.11 0.61
N CYS A 137 4.97 2.40 0.92
CA CYS A 137 5.74 1.48 1.75
C CYS A 137 5.26 1.50 3.21
N MET A 138 5.51 0.41 3.93
CA MET A 138 5.13 0.26 5.35
C MET A 138 5.61 1.41 6.23
N ASP A 139 6.80 1.96 5.95
CA ASP A 139 7.37 3.04 6.77
C ASP A 139 6.64 4.37 6.52
N CYS A 140 6.18 4.64 5.28
CA CYS A 140 5.35 5.81 4.98
C CYS A 140 3.97 5.70 5.65
N ASN A 141 3.35 4.52 5.62
CA ASN A 141 2.08 4.28 6.31
C ASN A 141 2.23 4.44 7.83
N ALA A 142 3.32 3.92 8.40
CA ALA A 142 3.65 4.12 9.81
C ALA A 142 3.93 5.59 10.16
N ALA A 143 4.56 6.35 9.25
CA ALA A 143 4.82 7.77 9.43
C ALA A 143 3.53 8.60 9.45
N ASP A 144 2.55 8.30 8.58
CA ASP A 144 1.21 8.91 8.62
C ASP A 144 0.55 8.70 9.99
N ALA A 145 0.48 7.46 10.44
CA ALA A 145 -0.14 7.12 11.73
C ALA A 145 0.57 7.82 12.91
N ALA A 146 1.88 7.87 12.89
CA ALA A 146 2.66 8.49 13.94
C ALA A 146 2.54 10.03 13.94
N MET A 147 2.50 10.68 12.76
CA MET A 147 2.28 12.13 12.63
C MET A 147 0.90 12.52 13.15
N LYS A 148 -0.13 11.75 12.82
CA LYS A 148 -1.50 11.96 13.37
C LYS A 148 -1.51 11.89 14.89
N LYS A 149 -0.77 10.93 15.47
CA LYS A 149 -0.63 10.82 16.92
C LYS A 149 0.07 12.04 17.54
N ASP A 150 1.14 12.53 16.90
CA ASP A 150 1.90 13.69 17.38
C ASP A 150 1.06 14.99 17.30
N LEU A 151 0.23 15.12 16.28
CA LEU A 151 -0.70 16.25 16.11
C LEU A 151 -1.89 16.17 17.09
N GLY A 152 -2.24 14.98 17.57
CA GLY A 152 -3.32 14.76 18.52
C GLY A 152 -4.65 15.33 18.02
N GLY A 153 -5.38 16.09 18.87
CA GLY A 153 -6.68 16.66 18.52
C GLY A 153 -6.67 17.79 17.48
N ARG A 154 -5.50 18.15 16.92
CA ARG A 154 -5.40 19.16 15.85
C ARG A 154 -5.84 18.63 14.48
N VAL A 155 -5.89 17.32 14.30
CA VAL A 155 -6.41 16.65 13.10
C VAL A 155 -7.53 15.69 13.49
N HIS A 156 -8.49 15.50 12.59
CA HIS A 156 -9.54 14.52 12.81
C HIS A 156 -8.96 13.10 12.78
N ARG A 157 -9.50 12.19 13.58
CA ARG A 157 -9.01 10.79 13.65
C ARG A 157 -9.04 10.06 12.29
N ASP A 158 -10.02 10.41 11.44
CA ASP A 158 -10.21 9.83 10.12
C ASP A 158 -9.49 10.66 9.02
N PHE A 159 -8.60 11.58 9.40
CA PHE A 159 -7.72 12.29 8.48
C PHE A 159 -6.57 11.37 8.05
N SER A 160 -6.16 11.47 6.79
CA SER A 160 -4.95 10.81 6.29
C SER A 160 -4.11 11.82 5.50
N PHE A 161 -2.81 11.83 5.73
CA PHE A 161 -1.92 12.63 4.90
C PHE A 161 -1.80 12.00 3.51
N SER A 162 -1.87 12.81 2.46
CA SER A 162 -1.58 12.34 1.12
C SER A 162 -0.13 11.86 0.99
N PRO A 163 0.21 11.04 -0.02
CA PRO A 163 1.60 10.61 -0.23
C PRO A 163 2.58 11.77 -0.32
N SER A 164 2.22 12.87 -0.98
CA SER A 164 3.06 14.06 -1.09
C SER A 164 3.27 14.77 0.26
N GLU A 165 2.22 14.87 1.08
CA GLU A 165 2.33 15.43 2.43
C GLU A 165 3.19 14.55 3.33
N ILE A 166 3.06 13.21 3.25
CA ILE A 166 3.96 12.29 3.97
C ILE A 166 5.41 12.54 3.57
N GLY A 167 5.67 12.65 2.25
CA GLY A 167 7.00 12.94 1.73
C GLY A 167 7.60 14.24 2.26
N ALA A 168 6.77 15.23 2.58
CA ALA A 168 7.23 16.53 3.08
C ALA A 168 7.79 16.48 4.51
N PHE A 169 7.29 15.59 5.38
CA PHE A 169 7.73 15.54 6.78
C PHE A 169 8.61 14.35 7.15
N ILE A 170 8.98 13.48 6.19
CA ILE A 170 9.88 12.36 6.43
C ILE A 170 11.29 12.63 5.88
N VAL A 171 12.26 11.95 6.48
CA VAL A 171 13.60 11.76 5.92
C VAL A 171 13.75 10.29 5.60
N ALA A 172 13.79 9.97 4.31
CA ALA A 172 13.89 8.60 3.83
C ALA A 172 15.36 8.17 3.74
N ARG A 173 15.70 7.02 4.34
CA ARG A 173 16.99 6.36 4.19
C ARG A 173 16.80 4.94 3.69
N PRO A 174 17.73 4.41 2.89
CA PRO A 174 17.67 3.02 2.46
C PRO A 174 17.70 2.04 3.63
N ASN A 175 16.79 1.07 3.62
CA ASN A 175 16.73 -0.06 4.55
C ASN A 175 16.54 0.31 6.05
N GLU A 176 16.05 1.51 6.31
CA GLU A 176 15.79 2.04 7.65
C GLU A 176 14.33 2.55 7.75
N PRO A 177 13.74 2.58 8.96
CA PRO A 177 12.52 3.33 9.22
C PRO A 177 12.70 4.81 8.90
N HIS A 178 11.62 5.51 8.54
CA HIS A 178 11.69 6.96 8.33
C HIS A 178 11.89 7.73 9.63
N GLU A 179 12.80 8.69 9.59
CA GLU A 179 12.83 9.76 10.57
C GLU A 179 11.74 10.79 10.22
N ARG A 180 11.10 11.39 11.20
CA ARG A 180 10.10 12.44 11.03
C ARG A 180 10.65 13.78 11.50
N SER A 181 10.37 14.83 10.75
CA SER A 181 10.73 16.20 11.12
C SER A 181 9.48 17.07 11.11
N LEU A 182 9.09 17.57 12.28
CA LEU A 182 7.99 18.52 12.42
C LEU A 182 8.36 19.92 11.89
N ASP A 183 9.64 20.20 11.73
CA ASP A 183 10.14 21.52 11.27
C ASP A 183 10.08 21.70 9.74
N ARG A 184 9.69 20.67 9.00
CA ARG A 184 9.62 20.69 7.53
C ARG A 184 8.23 21.07 7.00
N GLY A 185 7.57 22.03 7.63
CA GLY A 185 6.48 22.74 6.94
C GLY A 185 5.09 22.15 7.11
N ILE A 186 4.63 22.03 8.33
CA ILE A 186 3.21 22.06 8.66
C ILE A 186 2.87 23.41 9.26
#